data_3cfa179a56d6256883a2964b89cd8ac1
#
_entry.id   3cfa179a56d6256883a2964b89cd8ac1
#
_cell.length_a   1.000
_cell.length_b   1.000
_cell.length_c   1.000
_cell.angle_alpha   90.00
_cell.angle_beta   90.00
_cell.angle_gamma   90.00
#
_symmetry.space_group_name_H-M   'P 1'
#
loop_
_entity.id
_entity.type
_entity.pdbx_description
1 polymer ?
#
loop_
_entity_poly.entity_id
_entity_poly.type
_entity_poly.pdbx_seq_one_letter_code
_entity_poly.pdbx_strand_id
1 'polypeptide(L)'
;MKEVYVVNCCRTAVGAFGGSLKDIPAAELGATVVKEALNRAGVKAEQVDELMFGCILTAAQGQNVARQVGVKAGLPYSVPAYTVGMVCGSGMKSVIEGARAILCGDADVVVAGGTENMSSAPYALPDERWGGRMGDKKVVDTMIRDGLWDAYNNYHMDTTAENICDVWGITRQEMDEFAANSQQKAEAAQAAGKFEAEIVPVMVKKKKEIVEFKVDEYPKPGVTAESVAKLRGAFPVGPEGVEDEIVHTFELTGIHAEDTKKHEPRVTAANASGINDGAAAIVLASGEAVAKYGLKPMAKLVGWGQGGVDPKIMGVGPVPASRQALSKAGLTIKDIDLVEANEAFAAQSIAVARELDFDMAKVNVNGGAISIGHPVGASGARIIVTLLHELAKREDAKRGLATLCIGGGMGVATVFEKC
;
A
#
# COMPACT_ATOMS: atom_id res chain seq x y z
N MET A 1 22.81 5.05 19.46
CA MET A 1 21.73 4.16 18.93
C MET A 1 22.12 3.76 17.51
N LYS A 2 21.91 2.50 17.14
CA LYS A 2 22.06 2.09 15.73
C LYS A 2 21.12 2.91 14.85
N GLU A 3 21.54 3.21 13.63
CA GLU A 3 20.77 3.95 12.64
C GLU A 3 20.37 3.00 11.52
N VAL A 4 19.21 3.25 10.92
CA VAL A 4 18.68 2.46 9.81
C VAL A 4 18.56 3.34 8.59
N TYR A 5 19.18 2.89 7.52
CA TYR A 5 19.21 3.59 6.24
C TYR A 5 18.48 2.79 5.15
N VAL A 6 17.78 3.49 4.28
CA VAL A 6 17.36 2.95 2.99
C VAL A 6 18.50 3.20 2.00
N VAL A 7 19.12 2.13 1.51
CA VAL A 7 20.21 2.24 0.55
C VAL A 7 19.67 2.50 -0.85
N ASN A 8 18.73 1.68 -1.29
CA ASN A 8 18.01 1.88 -2.54
C ASN A 8 16.66 1.16 -2.50
N CYS A 9 15.78 1.50 -3.44
CA CYS A 9 14.47 0.90 -3.57
C CYS A 9 13.96 1.01 -5.00
N CYS A 10 13.06 0.09 -5.38
CA CYS A 10 12.37 0.15 -6.66
C CYS A 10 11.02 -0.58 -6.59
N ARG A 11 10.20 -0.41 -7.63
CA ARG A 11 8.91 -1.10 -7.79
C ARG A 11 8.71 -1.58 -9.23
N THR A 12 7.82 -2.51 -9.43
CA THR A 12 7.26 -2.74 -10.78
C THR A 12 6.36 -1.58 -11.17
N ALA A 13 6.07 -1.43 -12.46
CA ALA A 13 4.84 -0.78 -12.85
C ALA A 13 3.65 -1.54 -12.27
N VAL A 14 2.56 -0.84 -11.99
CA VAL A 14 1.32 -1.41 -11.42
C VAL A 14 0.41 -1.88 -12.54
N GLY A 15 0.04 -3.17 -12.49
CA GLY A 15 -0.90 -3.80 -13.41
C GLY A 15 -2.35 -3.58 -12.98
N ALA A 16 -3.25 -3.43 -13.94
CA ALA A 16 -4.68 -3.43 -13.69
C ALA A 16 -5.21 -4.86 -13.44
N PHE A 17 -6.36 -4.97 -12.79
CA PHE A 17 -7.03 -6.26 -12.60
C PHE A 17 -7.32 -6.96 -13.94
N GLY A 18 -6.83 -8.19 -14.06
CA GLY A 18 -6.91 -8.95 -15.31
C GLY A 18 -6.03 -8.40 -16.44
N GLY A 19 -5.13 -7.43 -16.13
CA GLY A 19 -4.26 -6.73 -17.08
C GLY A 19 -2.96 -7.47 -17.39
N SER A 20 -1.91 -6.68 -17.65
CA SER A 20 -0.63 -7.18 -18.17
C SER A 20 0.12 -8.10 -17.23
N LEU A 21 -0.05 -7.95 -15.92
CA LEU A 21 0.65 -8.74 -14.89
C LEU A 21 -0.11 -9.96 -14.38
N LYS A 22 -1.35 -10.20 -14.81
CA LYS A 22 -2.26 -11.22 -14.26
C LYS A 22 -1.69 -12.64 -14.23
N ASP A 23 -0.83 -12.98 -15.20
CA ASP A 23 -0.26 -14.31 -15.36
C ASP A 23 1.15 -14.44 -14.72
N ILE A 24 1.65 -13.39 -14.08
CA ILE A 24 2.96 -13.38 -13.44
C ILE A 24 2.78 -13.67 -11.94
N PRO A 25 3.30 -14.80 -11.43
CA PRO A 25 3.19 -15.12 -10.00
C PRO A 25 3.73 -14.00 -9.10
N ALA A 26 3.07 -13.74 -7.97
CA ALA A 26 3.51 -12.70 -7.02
C ALA A 26 4.97 -12.88 -6.59
N ALA A 27 5.42 -14.14 -6.41
CA ALA A 27 6.82 -14.42 -6.08
C ALA A 27 7.81 -14.01 -7.19
N GLU A 28 7.41 -13.99 -8.46
CA GLU A 28 8.26 -13.54 -9.57
C GLU A 28 8.30 -12.02 -9.68
N LEU A 29 7.17 -11.35 -9.46
CA LEU A 29 7.13 -9.89 -9.33
C LEU A 29 8.05 -9.42 -8.20
N GLY A 30 7.94 -10.07 -7.03
CA GLY A 30 8.80 -9.80 -5.88
C GLY A 30 10.28 -10.05 -6.17
N ALA A 31 10.62 -11.16 -6.83
CA ALA A 31 12.00 -11.46 -7.19
C ALA A 31 12.61 -10.45 -8.15
N THR A 32 11.82 -9.93 -9.09
CA THR A 32 12.25 -8.90 -10.04
C THR A 32 12.68 -7.63 -9.32
N VAL A 33 11.86 -7.12 -8.39
CA VAL A 33 12.19 -5.90 -7.63
C VAL A 33 13.33 -6.12 -6.63
N VAL A 34 13.44 -7.30 -6.02
CA VAL A 34 14.55 -7.61 -5.10
C VAL A 34 15.90 -7.63 -5.83
N LYS A 35 15.98 -8.31 -6.98
CA LYS A 35 17.19 -8.32 -7.81
C LYS A 35 17.65 -6.91 -8.16
N GLU A 36 16.72 -6.11 -8.63
CA GLU A 36 17.02 -4.75 -9.07
C GLU A 36 17.35 -3.82 -7.90
N ALA A 37 16.64 -3.92 -6.78
CA ALA A 37 16.93 -3.11 -5.60
C ALA A 37 18.36 -3.39 -5.06
N LEU A 38 18.78 -4.66 -5.01
CA LEU A 38 20.13 -5.04 -4.64
C LEU A 38 21.17 -4.51 -5.64
N ASN A 39 20.89 -4.64 -6.94
CA ASN A 39 21.76 -4.11 -8.00
C ASN A 39 21.97 -2.60 -7.85
N ARG A 40 20.90 -1.83 -7.71
CA ARG A 40 20.95 -0.38 -7.50
C ARG A 40 21.62 0.03 -6.20
N ALA A 41 21.45 -0.77 -5.15
CA ALA A 41 22.09 -0.56 -3.85
C ALA A 41 23.59 -0.88 -3.86
N GLY A 42 24.08 -1.62 -4.86
CA GLY A 42 25.44 -2.16 -4.87
C GLY A 42 25.67 -3.21 -3.78
N VAL A 43 24.60 -3.87 -3.33
CA VAL A 43 24.62 -4.92 -2.30
C VAL A 43 24.63 -6.29 -2.98
N LYS A 44 25.59 -7.13 -2.59
CA LYS A 44 25.65 -8.52 -3.07
C LYS A 44 24.66 -9.39 -2.32
N ALA A 45 24.15 -10.43 -2.97
CA ALA A 45 23.18 -11.35 -2.38
C ALA A 45 23.70 -12.00 -1.06
N GLU A 46 24.99 -12.27 -0.96
CA GLU A 46 25.65 -12.86 0.20
C GLU A 46 25.78 -11.90 1.40
N GLN A 47 25.52 -10.62 1.20
CA GLN A 47 25.54 -9.59 2.25
C GLN A 47 24.17 -9.39 2.91
N VAL A 48 23.13 -10.03 2.37
CA VAL A 48 21.77 -9.95 2.92
C VAL A 48 21.64 -10.94 4.07
N ASP A 49 21.23 -10.45 5.23
CA ASP A 49 21.02 -11.27 6.42
C ASP A 49 19.60 -11.86 6.46
N GLU A 50 18.59 -11.11 6.03
CA GLU A 50 17.19 -11.52 6.10
C GLU A 50 16.34 -10.85 5.01
N LEU A 51 15.24 -11.52 4.60
CA LEU A 51 14.24 -10.97 3.70
C LEU A 51 12.85 -11.04 4.32
N MET A 52 12.14 -9.91 4.37
CA MET A 52 10.77 -9.78 4.86
C MET A 52 9.89 -9.16 3.78
N PHE A 53 8.82 -9.86 3.38
CA PHE A 53 8.04 -9.42 2.23
C PHE A 53 6.54 -9.54 2.47
N GLY A 54 5.80 -8.45 2.27
CA GLY A 54 4.34 -8.41 2.38
C GLY A 54 3.67 -9.18 1.24
N CYS A 55 2.71 -10.03 1.57
CA CYS A 55 1.77 -10.65 0.63
C CYS A 55 0.59 -11.18 1.42
N ILE A 56 -0.64 -10.88 1.02
CA ILE A 56 -1.83 -11.28 1.77
C ILE A 56 -2.67 -12.35 1.07
N LEU A 57 -2.72 -12.35 -0.25
CA LEU A 57 -3.49 -13.32 -1.02
C LEU A 57 -2.61 -14.53 -1.34
N THR A 58 -2.25 -15.29 -0.32
CA THR A 58 -1.26 -16.38 -0.43
C THR A 58 -1.88 -17.73 -0.77
N ALA A 59 -3.19 -17.84 -0.89
CA ALA A 59 -3.87 -19.09 -1.20
C ALA A 59 -3.37 -19.68 -2.53
N ALA A 60 -3.01 -20.97 -2.51
CA ALA A 60 -2.49 -21.72 -3.68
C ALA A 60 -1.19 -21.17 -4.31
N GLN A 61 -0.49 -20.23 -3.68
CA GLN A 61 0.80 -19.73 -4.16
C GLN A 61 2.03 -20.54 -3.68
N GLY A 62 1.80 -21.62 -2.94
CA GLY A 62 2.85 -22.43 -2.31
C GLY A 62 3.28 -21.89 -0.95
N GLN A 63 4.30 -22.51 -0.38
CA GLN A 63 4.77 -22.13 0.95
C GLN A 63 5.53 -20.80 0.90
N ASN A 64 5.24 -19.90 1.87
CA ASN A 64 6.06 -18.73 2.19
C ASN A 64 6.50 -17.94 0.94
N VAL A 65 5.62 -17.09 0.43
CA VAL A 65 5.87 -16.29 -0.78
C VAL A 65 7.17 -15.49 -0.69
N ALA A 66 7.49 -14.92 0.49
CA ALA A 66 8.75 -14.20 0.69
C ALA A 66 9.98 -15.11 0.50
N ARG A 67 9.93 -16.36 0.98
CA ARG A 67 11.02 -17.31 0.74
C ARG A 67 11.20 -17.61 -0.74
N GLN A 68 10.09 -17.79 -1.47
CA GLN A 68 10.13 -17.97 -2.92
C GLN A 68 10.74 -16.75 -3.63
N VAL A 69 10.35 -15.53 -3.19
CA VAL A 69 10.94 -14.26 -3.68
C VAL A 69 12.46 -14.29 -3.51
N GLY A 70 12.97 -14.56 -2.31
CA GLY A 70 14.40 -14.57 -2.02
C GLY A 70 15.18 -15.57 -2.87
N VAL A 71 14.70 -16.82 -2.94
CA VAL A 71 15.34 -17.86 -3.74
C VAL A 71 15.34 -17.52 -5.23
N LYS A 72 14.21 -17.06 -5.78
CA LYS A 72 14.09 -16.63 -7.18
C LYS A 72 14.92 -15.37 -7.48
N ALA A 73 15.12 -14.51 -6.49
CA ALA A 73 16.01 -13.35 -6.59
C ALA A 73 17.50 -13.73 -6.58
N GLY A 74 17.86 -14.96 -6.19
CA GLY A 74 19.22 -15.43 -6.13
C GLY A 74 19.89 -15.22 -4.78
N LEU A 75 19.13 -14.97 -3.71
CA LEU A 75 19.68 -14.96 -2.35
C LEU A 75 20.15 -16.37 -1.97
N PRO A 76 21.26 -16.49 -1.22
CA PRO A 76 21.73 -17.77 -0.67
C PRO A 76 20.64 -18.48 0.15
N TYR A 77 20.66 -19.80 0.14
CA TYR A 77 19.70 -20.59 0.95
C TYR A 77 19.84 -20.37 2.45
N SER A 78 20.98 -19.87 2.89
CA SER A 78 21.25 -19.49 4.29
C SER A 78 20.48 -18.25 4.74
N VAL A 79 20.03 -17.39 3.81
CA VAL A 79 19.26 -16.19 4.14
C VAL A 79 17.82 -16.58 4.49
N PRO A 80 17.37 -16.42 5.74
CA PRO A 80 15.98 -16.67 6.12
C PRO A 80 15.05 -15.65 5.48
N ALA A 81 13.78 -16.04 5.32
CA ALA A 81 12.76 -15.15 4.81
C ALA A 81 11.38 -15.51 5.37
N TYR A 82 10.51 -14.51 5.57
CA TYR A 82 9.12 -14.74 5.95
C TYR A 82 8.16 -13.75 5.34
N THR A 83 6.93 -14.23 5.11
CA THR A 83 5.85 -13.42 4.56
C THR A 83 5.14 -12.65 5.68
N VAL A 84 4.96 -11.34 5.48
CA VAL A 84 4.27 -10.45 6.41
C VAL A 84 2.82 -10.30 5.97
N GLY A 85 1.89 -10.62 6.87
CA GLY A 85 0.45 -10.48 6.68
C GLY A 85 -0.15 -9.42 7.60
N MET A 86 -0.37 -8.21 7.08
CA MET A 86 -1.01 -7.09 7.77
C MET A 86 -1.91 -6.32 6.78
N VAL A 87 -2.67 -7.03 5.96
CA VAL A 87 -3.49 -6.49 4.88
C VAL A 87 -2.73 -5.41 4.08
N CYS A 88 -3.30 -4.22 3.88
CA CYS A 88 -2.67 -3.11 3.12
C CYS A 88 -1.32 -2.66 3.71
N GLY A 89 -1.13 -2.82 5.01
CA GLY A 89 0.08 -2.43 5.73
C GLY A 89 1.28 -3.36 5.54
N SER A 90 1.11 -4.54 4.96
CA SER A 90 2.12 -5.61 4.93
C SER A 90 3.48 -5.14 4.39
N GLY A 91 3.50 -4.44 3.27
CA GLY A 91 4.74 -3.94 2.66
C GLY A 91 5.47 -2.90 3.51
N MET A 92 4.77 -1.99 4.19
CA MET A 92 5.40 -1.05 5.12
C MET A 92 5.79 -1.73 6.44
N LYS A 93 4.98 -2.68 6.89
CA LYS A 93 5.29 -3.48 8.08
C LYS A 93 6.59 -4.25 7.91
N SER A 94 6.85 -4.82 6.74
CA SER A 94 8.11 -5.50 6.46
C SER A 94 9.32 -4.56 6.61
N VAL A 95 9.20 -3.29 6.21
CA VAL A 95 10.24 -2.27 6.41
C VAL A 95 10.46 -1.99 7.90
N ILE A 96 9.39 -1.89 8.68
CA ILE A 96 9.48 -1.69 10.13
C ILE A 96 10.12 -2.90 10.82
N GLU A 97 9.77 -4.12 10.44
CA GLU A 97 10.37 -5.33 11.02
C GLU A 97 11.87 -5.44 10.64
N GLY A 98 12.23 -5.12 9.39
CA GLY A 98 13.62 -5.03 8.97
C GLY A 98 14.41 -4.00 9.77
N ALA A 99 13.83 -2.83 10.01
CA ALA A 99 14.43 -1.81 10.87
C ALA A 99 14.60 -2.31 12.31
N ARG A 100 13.63 -3.04 12.86
CA ARG A 100 13.72 -3.64 14.19
C ARG A 100 14.85 -4.66 14.28
N ALA A 101 14.97 -5.56 13.29
CA ALA A 101 16.05 -6.54 13.23
C ALA A 101 17.43 -5.85 13.26
N ILE A 102 17.61 -4.78 12.49
CA ILE A 102 18.85 -4.00 12.48
C ILE A 102 19.10 -3.33 13.84
N LEU A 103 18.09 -2.70 14.43
CA LEU A 103 18.23 -2.02 15.73
C LEU A 103 18.50 -2.98 16.88
N CYS A 104 17.91 -4.19 16.84
CA CYS A 104 18.17 -5.25 17.81
C CYS A 104 19.55 -5.89 17.64
N GLY A 105 20.19 -5.73 16.47
CA GLY A 105 21.48 -6.32 16.17
C GLY A 105 21.41 -7.72 15.59
N ASP A 106 20.21 -8.17 15.18
CA ASP A 106 20.00 -9.49 14.56
C ASP A 106 20.42 -9.49 13.09
N ALA A 107 20.43 -8.31 12.44
CA ALA A 107 20.81 -8.13 11.04
C ALA A 107 21.53 -6.79 10.84
N ASP A 108 22.33 -6.71 9.77
CA ASP A 108 22.96 -5.48 9.29
C ASP A 108 22.42 -5.04 7.92
N VAL A 109 22.01 -5.99 7.07
CA VAL A 109 21.42 -5.72 5.76
C VAL A 109 20.15 -6.55 5.60
N VAL A 110 19.03 -5.88 5.41
CA VAL A 110 17.72 -6.52 5.24
C VAL A 110 17.08 -6.07 3.92
N VAL A 111 16.49 -7.01 3.21
CA VAL A 111 15.59 -6.68 2.10
C VAL A 111 14.15 -6.76 2.58
N ALA A 112 13.46 -5.64 2.51
CA ALA A 112 12.05 -5.52 2.86
C ALA A 112 11.22 -5.12 1.63
N GLY A 113 9.92 -5.36 1.67
CA GLY A 113 9.06 -4.97 0.56
C GLY A 113 7.70 -5.65 0.60
N GLY A 114 7.10 -5.76 -0.57
CA GLY A 114 5.85 -6.48 -0.73
C GLY A 114 5.53 -6.79 -2.18
N THR A 115 4.71 -7.78 -2.39
CA THR A 115 4.23 -8.23 -3.69
C THR A 115 2.78 -8.67 -3.57
N GLU A 116 2.01 -8.42 -4.60
CA GLU A 116 0.63 -8.93 -4.69
C GLU A 116 0.26 -9.15 -6.15
N ASN A 117 -0.39 -10.26 -6.43
CA ASN A 117 -1.11 -10.45 -7.68
C ASN A 117 -2.56 -10.75 -7.35
N MET A 118 -3.37 -9.70 -7.30
CA MET A 118 -4.79 -9.81 -6.99
C MET A 118 -5.58 -10.47 -8.12
N SER A 119 -5.10 -10.32 -9.36
CA SER A 119 -5.71 -10.94 -10.55
C SER A 119 -5.66 -12.46 -10.52
N SER A 120 -4.69 -13.05 -9.83
CA SER A 120 -4.50 -14.50 -9.77
C SER A 120 -5.03 -15.14 -8.48
N ALA A 121 -5.68 -14.37 -7.62
CA ALA A 121 -6.27 -14.90 -6.39
C ALA A 121 -7.31 -15.99 -6.70
N PRO A 122 -7.19 -17.19 -6.12
CA PRO A 122 -8.06 -18.29 -6.45
C PRO A 122 -9.42 -18.19 -5.78
N TYR A 123 -10.36 -18.97 -6.29
CA TYR A 123 -11.58 -19.28 -5.55
C TYR A 123 -11.37 -20.50 -4.65
N ALA A 124 -11.99 -20.50 -3.47
CA ALA A 124 -11.93 -21.59 -2.50
C ALA A 124 -13.28 -22.29 -2.35
N LEU A 125 -13.21 -23.56 -2.00
CA LEU A 125 -14.36 -24.40 -1.66
C LEU A 125 -14.22 -24.85 -0.18
N PRO A 126 -14.59 -24.03 0.81
CA PRO A 126 -14.31 -24.28 2.22
C PRO A 126 -14.91 -25.61 2.74
N ASP A 127 -16.09 -26.00 2.21
CA ASP A 127 -16.84 -27.16 2.67
C ASP A 127 -16.44 -28.48 1.99
N GLU A 128 -15.49 -28.45 1.03
CA GLU A 128 -15.18 -29.61 0.18
C GLU A 128 -14.04 -30.50 0.72
N ARG A 129 -13.32 -30.14 1.76
CA ARG A 129 -12.22 -30.97 2.30
C ARG A 129 -12.70 -32.36 2.74
N TRP A 130 -13.91 -32.45 3.24
CA TRP A 130 -14.50 -33.70 3.71
C TRP A 130 -15.61 -34.21 2.79
N GLY A 131 -15.71 -33.66 1.60
CA GLY A 131 -16.70 -33.96 0.58
C GLY A 131 -18.02 -33.21 0.76
N GLY A 132 -18.53 -32.68 -0.33
CA GLY A 132 -19.85 -32.08 -0.40
C GLY A 132 -20.92 -33.19 -0.42
N ARG A 133 -21.67 -33.35 0.67
CA ARG A 133 -22.61 -34.49 0.79
C ARG A 133 -23.88 -34.28 -0.05
N MET A 134 -24.71 -33.31 0.36
CA MET A 134 -26.00 -33.03 -0.28
C MET A 134 -26.26 -31.53 -0.33
N GLY A 135 -26.90 -31.05 -1.38
CA GLY A 135 -27.22 -29.65 -1.61
C GLY A 135 -26.07 -28.86 -2.21
N ASP A 136 -26.36 -27.59 -2.53
CA ASP A 136 -25.42 -26.65 -3.16
C ASP A 136 -24.28 -26.27 -2.23
N LYS A 137 -23.10 -25.95 -2.80
CA LYS A 137 -21.92 -25.51 -2.09
C LYS A 137 -21.53 -24.11 -2.54
N LYS A 138 -21.00 -23.32 -1.61
CA LYS A 138 -20.51 -21.97 -1.89
C LYS A 138 -19.08 -22.02 -2.42
N VAL A 139 -18.82 -21.29 -3.49
CA VAL A 139 -17.49 -20.94 -3.96
C VAL A 139 -17.16 -19.56 -3.42
N VAL A 140 -16.02 -19.40 -2.77
CA VAL A 140 -15.61 -18.16 -2.12
C VAL A 140 -14.48 -17.53 -2.92
N ASP A 141 -14.66 -16.28 -3.35
CA ASP A 141 -13.60 -15.45 -3.91
C ASP A 141 -12.63 -15.05 -2.79
N THR A 142 -11.41 -15.58 -2.81
CA THR A 142 -10.41 -15.29 -1.76
C THR A 142 -9.89 -13.87 -1.83
N MET A 143 -9.89 -13.22 -3.02
CA MET A 143 -9.52 -11.82 -3.14
C MET A 143 -10.48 -10.93 -2.35
N ILE A 144 -11.77 -11.15 -2.50
CA ILE A 144 -12.80 -10.43 -1.74
C ILE A 144 -12.71 -10.81 -0.26
N ARG A 145 -12.77 -12.12 0.04
CA ARG A 145 -12.91 -12.63 1.40
C ARG A 145 -11.75 -12.26 2.31
N ASP A 146 -10.52 -12.35 1.81
CA ASP A 146 -9.30 -12.19 2.61
C ASP A 146 -8.68 -10.80 2.46
N GLY A 147 -9.00 -10.07 1.38
CA GLY A 147 -8.41 -8.76 1.08
C GLY A 147 -9.34 -7.56 1.24
N LEU A 148 -10.64 -7.73 0.92
CA LEU A 148 -11.57 -6.60 0.74
C LEU A 148 -12.84 -6.68 1.60
N TRP A 149 -12.94 -7.67 2.50
CA TRP A 149 -14.11 -7.91 3.34
C TRP A 149 -13.81 -7.64 4.81
N ASP A 150 -14.64 -6.82 5.45
CA ASP A 150 -14.55 -6.63 6.89
C ASP A 150 -15.08 -7.88 7.61
N ALA A 151 -14.17 -8.54 8.33
CA ALA A 151 -14.48 -9.80 9.02
C ALA A 151 -15.34 -9.62 10.29
N TYR A 152 -15.40 -8.42 10.83
CA TYR A 152 -16.10 -8.10 12.07
C TYR A 152 -17.55 -7.68 11.81
N ASN A 153 -17.74 -6.82 10.81
CA ASN A 153 -19.04 -6.22 10.49
C ASN A 153 -19.69 -6.87 9.26
N ASN A 154 -19.00 -7.82 8.61
CA ASN A 154 -19.51 -8.63 7.50
C ASN A 154 -19.99 -7.83 6.29
N TYR A 155 -19.19 -6.85 5.85
CA TYR A 155 -19.42 -6.04 4.65
C TYR A 155 -18.13 -5.73 3.89
N HIS A 156 -18.26 -5.19 2.68
CA HIS A 156 -17.12 -4.79 1.85
C HIS A 156 -16.41 -3.55 2.43
N MET A 157 -15.09 -3.41 2.16
CA MET A 157 -14.30 -2.26 2.62
C MET A 157 -14.89 -0.91 2.17
N ASP A 158 -15.61 -0.85 1.06
CA ASP A 158 -16.28 0.37 0.57
C ASP A 158 -17.30 0.91 1.59
N THR A 159 -17.96 0.03 2.35
CA THR A 159 -18.89 0.45 3.40
C THR A 159 -18.17 1.22 4.51
N THR A 160 -16.91 0.87 4.81
CA THR A 160 -16.11 1.64 5.77
C THR A 160 -15.85 3.06 5.28
N ALA A 161 -15.71 3.26 3.97
CA ALA A 161 -15.56 4.59 3.37
C ALA A 161 -16.86 5.39 3.40
N GLU A 162 -18.03 4.75 3.21
CA GLU A 162 -19.34 5.39 3.41
C GLU A 162 -19.50 5.84 4.86
N ASN A 163 -19.12 5.02 5.84
CA ASN A 163 -19.13 5.39 7.26
C ASN A 163 -18.27 6.64 7.53
N ILE A 164 -17.12 6.73 6.91
CA ILE A 164 -16.23 7.91 7.02
C ILE A 164 -16.91 9.15 6.41
N CYS A 165 -17.59 8.99 5.27
CA CYS A 165 -18.37 10.09 4.70
C CYS A 165 -19.40 10.64 5.67
N ASP A 166 -20.11 9.76 6.38
CA ASP A 166 -21.13 10.16 7.35
C ASP A 166 -20.52 10.90 8.54
N VAL A 167 -19.44 10.36 9.09
CA VAL A 167 -18.77 10.92 10.28
C VAL A 167 -18.11 12.27 10.01
N TRP A 168 -17.43 12.41 8.88
CA TRP A 168 -16.69 13.64 8.53
C TRP A 168 -17.44 14.58 7.61
N GLY A 169 -18.72 14.27 7.29
CA GLY A 169 -19.55 15.10 6.43
C GLY A 169 -18.99 15.24 5.01
N ILE A 170 -18.35 14.18 4.48
CA ILE A 170 -17.70 14.22 3.17
C ILE A 170 -18.74 13.95 2.08
N THR A 171 -18.80 14.85 1.11
CA THR A 171 -19.76 14.78 0.01
C THR A 171 -19.22 13.96 -1.17
N ARG A 172 -20.12 13.46 -2.01
CA ARG A 172 -19.79 12.81 -3.28
C ARG A 172 -18.95 13.73 -4.17
N GLN A 173 -19.29 15.01 -4.24
CA GLN A 173 -18.57 15.98 -5.05
C GLN A 173 -17.11 16.12 -4.59
N GLU A 174 -16.84 16.27 -3.30
CA GLU A 174 -15.47 16.34 -2.76
C GLU A 174 -14.66 15.10 -3.11
N MET A 175 -15.27 13.91 -3.05
CA MET A 175 -14.60 12.67 -3.42
C MET A 175 -14.27 12.59 -4.91
N ASP A 176 -15.17 13.02 -5.78
CA ASP A 176 -14.98 13.01 -7.21
C ASP A 176 -13.93 14.05 -7.64
N GLU A 177 -13.89 15.22 -7.00
CA GLU A 177 -12.83 16.23 -7.19
C GLU A 177 -11.47 15.70 -6.73
N PHE A 178 -11.40 15.05 -5.57
CA PHE A 178 -10.18 14.41 -5.07
C PHE A 178 -9.67 13.33 -6.04
N ALA A 179 -10.56 12.46 -6.50
CA ALA A 179 -10.22 11.38 -7.43
C ALA A 179 -9.73 11.91 -8.78
N ALA A 180 -10.40 12.93 -9.34
CA ALA A 180 -9.96 13.59 -10.56
C ALA A 180 -8.58 14.23 -10.40
N ASN A 181 -8.32 14.88 -9.27
CA ASN A 181 -7.01 15.47 -8.98
C ASN A 181 -5.90 14.40 -8.91
N SER A 182 -6.16 13.24 -8.26
CA SER A 182 -5.23 12.11 -8.25
C SER A 182 -4.91 11.62 -9.66
N GLN A 183 -5.92 11.44 -10.52
CA GLN A 183 -5.74 11.02 -11.91
C GLN A 183 -4.92 12.04 -12.72
N GLN A 184 -5.23 13.33 -12.61
CA GLN A 184 -4.52 14.40 -13.32
C GLN A 184 -3.05 14.50 -12.88
N LYS A 185 -2.76 14.34 -11.59
CA LYS A 185 -1.39 14.28 -11.08
C LYS A 185 -0.62 13.08 -11.65
N ALA A 186 -1.24 11.89 -11.71
CA ALA A 186 -0.60 10.70 -12.26
C ALA A 186 -0.37 10.81 -13.76
N GLU A 187 -1.33 11.34 -14.52
CA GLU A 187 -1.19 11.62 -15.94
C GLU A 187 -0.02 12.58 -16.22
N ALA A 188 0.04 13.70 -15.49
CA ALA A 188 1.12 14.66 -15.61
C ALA A 188 2.49 14.06 -15.22
N ALA A 189 2.52 13.24 -14.15
CA ALA A 189 3.74 12.57 -13.69
C ALA A 189 4.24 11.55 -14.72
N GLN A 190 3.37 10.76 -15.32
CA GLN A 190 3.73 9.83 -16.38
C GLN A 190 4.25 10.57 -17.62
N ALA A 191 3.57 11.61 -18.07
CA ALA A 191 3.99 12.41 -19.20
C ALA A 191 5.36 13.07 -18.98
N ALA A 192 5.68 13.42 -17.73
CA ALA A 192 6.96 14.01 -17.35
C ALA A 192 8.06 12.98 -17.01
N GLY A 193 7.81 11.68 -17.16
CA GLY A 193 8.77 10.61 -16.83
C GLY A 193 9.14 10.50 -15.35
N LYS A 194 8.28 10.98 -14.44
CA LYS A 194 8.56 11.04 -13.01
C LYS A 194 8.79 9.67 -12.37
N PHE A 195 8.21 8.61 -12.94
CA PHE A 195 8.29 7.25 -12.41
C PHE A 195 9.43 6.41 -13.00
N GLU A 196 10.14 6.89 -14.02
CA GLU A 196 11.16 6.10 -14.73
C GLU A 196 12.29 5.61 -13.80
N ALA A 197 12.70 6.44 -12.85
CA ALA A 197 13.79 6.08 -11.92
C ALA A 197 13.36 5.03 -10.87
N GLU A 198 12.08 4.92 -10.56
CA GLU A 198 11.60 3.99 -9.53
C GLU A 198 11.11 2.66 -10.10
N ILE A 199 10.70 2.63 -11.37
CA ILE A 199 10.14 1.42 -12.01
C ILE A 199 11.26 0.52 -12.54
N VAL A 200 11.10 -0.79 -12.29
CA VAL A 200 11.85 -1.86 -12.95
C VAL A 200 10.94 -2.58 -13.94
N PRO A 201 11.37 -2.77 -15.21
CA PRO A 201 10.55 -3.49 -16.19
C PRO A 201 10.29 -4.94 -15.80
N VAL A 202 9.07 -5.41 -16.05
CA VAL A 202 8.71 -6.82 -15.96
C VAL A 202 8.51 -7.36 -17.37
N MET A 203 9.13 -8.50 -17.67
CA MET A 203 8.97 -9.14 -18.98
C MET A 203 7.63 -9.89 -19.01
N VAL A 204 6.72 -9.46 -19.86
CA VAL A 204 5.37 -10.03 -19.99
C VAL A 204 5.17 -10.62 -21.40
N LYS A 205 4.42 -11.71 -21.46
CA LYS A 205 4.05 -12.33 -22.74
C LYS A 205 2.82 -11.64 -23.31
N LYS A 206 2.99 -10.99 -24.46
CA LYS A 206 1.87 -10.38 -25.22
C LYS A 206 1.71 -11.13 -26.54
N LYS A 207 0.69 -11.99 -26.63
CA LYS A 207 0.50 -12.91 -27.74
C LYS A 207 1.71 -13.86 -27.91
N LYS A 208 2.52 -13.68 -28.96
CA LYS A 208 3.72 -14.49 -29.26
C LYS A 208 5.03 -13.79 -28.89
N GLU A 209 4.99 -12.54 -28.45
CA GLU A 209 6.15 -11.71 -28.14
C GLU A 209 6.32 -11.55 -26.64
N ILE A 210 7.57 -11.35 -26.22
CA ILE A 210 7.91 -10.93 -24.85
C ILE A 210 8.22 -9.44 -24.92
N VAL A 211 7.49 -8.65 -24.14
CA VAL A 211 7.63 -7.20 -24.11
C VAL A 211 7.89 -6.70 -22.67
N GLU A 212 8.56 -5.56 -22.57
CA GLU A 212 8.74 -4.90 -21.27
C GLU A 212 7.44 -4.22 -20.83
N PHE A 213 6.98 -4.55 -19.64
CA PHE A 213 5.93 -3.83 -18.93
C PHE A 213 6.61 -2.88 -17.95
N LYS A 214 6.57 -1.57 -18.22
CA LYS A 214 7.32 -0.54 -17.48
C LYS A 214 6.57 0.77 -17.28
N VAL A 215 5.28 0.78 -17.54
CA VAL A 215 4.41 1.94 -17.34
C VAL A 215 3.18 1.49 -16.58
N ASP A 216 2.79 2.23 -15.53
CA ASP A 216 1.56 1.95 -14.80
C ASP A 216 0.38 2.01 -15.75
N GLU A 217 -0.39 0.91 -15.84
CA GLU A 217 -1.47 0.81 -16.82
C GLU A 217 -2.84 1.24 -16.27
N TYR A 218 -2.93 1.51 -14.97
CA TYR A 218 -4.20 1.85 -14.33
C TYR A 218 -4.60 3.32 -14.48
N PRO A 219 -3.68 4.33 -14.53
CA PRO A 219 -4.05 5.73 -14.72
C PRO A 219 -4.89 5.94 -15.99
N LYS A 220 -5.94 6.76 -15.88
CA LYS A 220 -6.87 7.06 -16.97
C LYS A 220 -6.69 8.52 -17.40
N PRO A 221 -6.32 8.78 -18.66
CA PRO A 221 -6.09 10.14 -19.13
C PRO A 221 -7.40 10.93 -19.23
N GLY A 222 -7.33 12.25 -18.99
CA GLY A 222 -8.43 13.17 -19.21
C GLY A 222 -9.59 13.07 -18.23
N VAL A 223 -9.40 12.49 -17.04
CA VAL A 223 -10.44 12.39 -16.01
C VAL A 223 -10.70 13.76 -15.38
N THR A 224 -11.97 14.14 -15.30
CA THR A 224 -12.46 15.33 -14.58
C THR A 224 -13.54 14.94 -13.57
N ALA A 225 -13.80 15.79 -12.58
CA ALA A 225 -14.87 15.56 -11.61
C ALA A 225 -16.24 15.36 -12.29
N GLU A 226 -16.54 16.15 -13.32
CA GLU A 226 -17.79 16.05 -14.09
C GLU A 226 -17.90 14.72 -14.86
N SER A 227 -16.76 14.19 -15.33
CA SER A 227 -16.74 12.93 -16.07
C SER A 227 -17.10 11.74 -15.18
N VAL A 228 -16.71 11.77 -13.89
CA VAL A 228 -16.95 10.70 -12.92
C VAL A 228 -18.22 10.89 -12.09
N ALA A 229 -18.77 12.11 -12.02
CA ALA A 229 -20.00 12.41 -11.28
C ALA A 229 -21.22 11.57 -11.71
N LYS A 230 -21.23 11.08 -12.95
CA LYS A 230 -22.31 10.25 -13.52
C LYS A 230 -22.26 8.77 -13.09
N LEU A 231 -21.18 8.34 -12.43
CA LEU A 231 -21.04 6.96 -12.00
C LEU A 231 -22.00 6.67 -10.83
N ARG A 232 -22.60 5.50 -10.88
CA ARG A 232 -23.42 5.01 -9.77
C ARG A 232 -22.52 4.61 -8.59
N GLY A 233 -23.05 4.71 -7.38
CA GLY A 233 -22.41 4.12 -6.20
C GLY A 233 -22.12 2.63 -6.42
N ALA A 234 -20.95 2.20 -5.96
CA ALA A 234 -20.47 0.85 -6.24
C ALA A 234 -21.19 -0.19 -5.38
N PHE A 235 -21.52 0.15 -4.14
CA PHE A 235 -22.13 -0.77 -3.19
C PHE A 235 -23.34 -0.14 -2.52
N PRO A 236 -24.37 -0.94 -2.20
CA PRO A 236 -25.47 -0.46 -1.35
C PRO A 236 -24.91 -0.09 0.03
N VAL A 237 -25.46 0.93 0.63
CA VAL A 237 -25.12 1.34 1.99
C VAL A 237 -25.64 0.29 2.95
N GLY A 238 -24.72 -0.36 3.64
CA GLY A 238 -24.96 -1.49 4.53
C GLY A 238 -25.24 -2.80 3.80
N PRO A 239 -24.87 -3.96 4.34
CA PRO A 239 -25.38 -5.22 3.87
C PRO A 239 -26.89 -5.28 4.08
N GLU A 240 -27.61 -5.97 3.19
CA GLU A 240 -29.00 -6.34 3.46
C GLU A 240 -29.05 -7.03 4.84
N GLY A 241 -29.69 -6.39 5.82
CA GLY A 241 -29.81 -6.91 7.19
C GLY A 241 -28.91 -6.25 8.24
N VAL A 242 -28.04 -5.29 7.92
CA VAL A 242 -27.51 -4.37 8.94
C VAL A 242 -28.49 -3.23 9.08
N GLU A 243 -29.56 -3.54 9.78
CA GLU A 243 -30.42 -2.50 10.32
C GLU A 243 -29.68 -1.85 11.47
N ASP A 244 -29.59 -0.54 11.37
CA ASP A 244 -29.49 0.41 12.46
C ASP A 244 -28.19 0.54 13.26
N GLU A 245 -27.89 1.82 13.49
CA GLU A 245 -27.03 2.38 14.50
C GLU A 245 -25.54 2.09 14.35
N ILE A 246 -24.93 2.79 13.40
CA ILE A 246 -23.53 3.17 13.59
C ILE A 246 -23.51 4.37 14.57
N VAL A 247 -23.74 4.10 15.84
CA VAL A 247 -23.43 5.08 16.89
C VAL A 247 -21.93 5.01 17.12
N HIS A 248 -21.18 5.99 16.64
CA HIS A 248 -19.74 6.06 16.83
C HIS A 248 -19.39 7.18 17.79
N THR A 249 -19.01 6.78 18.97
CA THR A 249 -18.24 7.63 19.87
C THR A 249 -16.77 7.52 19.46
N PHE A 250 -16.24 8.52 18.76
CA PHE A 250 -14.80 8.56 18.43
C PHE A 250 -14.07 9.33 19.52
N GLU A 251 -13.45 8.61 20.45
CA GLU A 251 -12.57 9.22 21.47
C GLU A 251 -11.42 10.00 20.84
N LEU A 252 -11.02 9.66 19.60
CA LEU A 252 -9.91 10.30 18.89
C LEU A 252 -10.22 11.70 18.38
N THR A 253 -11.48 11.99 18.06
CA THR A 253 -11.86 13.26 17.40
C THR A 253 -12.84 14.09 18.21
N GLY A 254 -13.46 13.51 19.23
CA GLY A 254 -14.56 14.17 19.98
C GLY A 254 -15.83 14.36 19.13
N ILE A 255 -15.91 13.70 17.96
CA ILE A 255 -17.07 13.75 17.07
C ILE A 255 -18.04 12.65 17.48
N HIS A 256 -19.27 13.04 17.80
CA HIS A 256 -20.40 12.13 17.99
C HIS A 256 -21.19 12.10 16.68
N ALA A 257 -21.27 10.95 16.03
CA ALA A 257 -22.19 10.75 14.92
C ALA A 257 -23.56 10.41 15.50
N GLU A 258 -24.49 11.36 15.43
CA GLU A 258 -25.91 11.10 15.63
C GLU A 258 -26.50 10.62 14.30
N ASP A 259 -27.14 9.44 14.33
CA ASP A 259 -27.98 8.88 13.26
C ASP A 259 -27.42 8.91 11.82
N THR A 260 -26.81 7.82 11.38
CA THR A 260 -26.53 7.61 9.95
C THR A 260 -27.86 7.36 9.21
N LYS A 261 -28.30 8.35 8.43
CA LYS A 261 -29.47 8.20 7.58
C LYS A 261 -29.13 7.32 6.37
N LYS A 262 -30.06 6.43 5.95
CA LYS A 262 -29.98 5.77 4.65
C LYS A 262 -29.82 6.83 3.56
N HIS A 263 -28.79 6.73 2.74
CA HIS A 263 -28.52 7.65 1.65
C HIS A 263 -28.05 6.87 0.40
N GLU A 264 -28.08 7.53 -0.74
CA GLU A 264 -27.50 6.99 -1.96
C GLU A 264 -26.00 6.79 -1.78
N PRO A 265 -25.43 5.64 -2.23
CA PRO A 265 -24.01 5.37 -2.11
C PRO A 265 -23.17 6.45 -2.79
N ARG A 266 -22.15 6.92 -2.08
CA ARG A 266 -21.22 7.97 -2.54
C ARG A 266 -19.92 7.40 -3.11
N VAL A 267 -19.50 6.22 -2.62
CA VAL A 267 -18.31 5.52 -3.09
C VAL A 267 -18.58 4.92 -4.46
N THR A 268 -17.64 5.13 -5.39
CA THR A 268 -17.74 4.64 -6.77
C THR A 268 -16.40 4.02 -7.18
N ALA A 269 -16.40 3.26 -8.27
CA ALA A 269 -15.18 2.73 -8.87
C ALA A 269 -14.16 3.81 -9.29
N ALA A 270 -14.55 5.09 -9.37
CA ALA A 270 -13.64 6.19 -9.72
C ALA A 270 -13.05 6.88 -8.50
N ASN A 271 -13.73 6.86 -7.33
CA ASN A 271 -13.25 7.49 -6.12
C ASN A 271 -12.79 6.49 -5.05
N ALA A 272 -12.58 5.24 -5.46
CA ALA A 272 -11.93 4.16 -4.75
C ALA A 272 -10.65 3.72 -5.50
N SER A 273 -9.68 3.14 -4.80
CA SER A 273 -8.51 2.53 -5.42
C SER A 273 -8.88 1.30 -6.23
N GLY A 274 -8.06 0.97 -7.22
CA GLY A 274 -8.26 -0.22 -8.05
C GLY A 274 -7.78 -1.51 -7.37
N ILE A 275 -8.20 -2.63 -7.94
CA ILE A 275 -7.65 -3.95 -7.71
C ILE A 275 -6.47 -4.10 -8.67
N ASN A 276 -5.28 -4.39 -8.16
CA ASN A 276 -4.06 -4.26 -8.94
C ASN A 276 -3.01 -5.34 -8.60
N ASP A 277 -2.04 -5.46 -9.49
CA ASP A 277 -0.91 -6.35 -9.39
C ASP A 277 0.40 -5.56 -9.33
N GLY A 278 1.36 -5.96 -8.51
CA GLY A 278 2.64 -5.27 -8.45
C GLY A 278 3.52 -5.67 -7.27
N ALA A 279 4.74 -5.18 -7.27
CA ALA A 279 5.72 -5.41 -6.21
C ALA A 279 6.62 -4.20 -5.99
N ALA A 280 7.18 -4.08 -4.79
CA ALA A 280 8.18 -3.09 -4.44
C ALA A 280 9.18 -3.67 -3.45
N ALA A 281 10.45 -3.29 -3.57
CA ALA A 281 11.53 -3.73 -2.68
C ALA A 281 12.38 -2.56 -2.20
N ILE A 282 12.85 -2.67 -0.98
CA ILE A 282 13.62 -1.67 -0.25
C ILE A 282 14.79 -2.38 0.43
N VAL A 283 16.00 -1.91 0.19
CA VAL A 283 17.21 -2.41 0.83
C VAL A 283 17.52 -1.54 2.04
N LEU A 284 17.44 -2.13 3.23
CA LEU A 284 17.79 -1.50 4.50
C LEU A 284 19.20 -1.91 4.92
N ALA A 285 19.92 -0.97 5.53
CA ALA A 285 21.24 -1.26 6.09
C ALA A 285 21.47 -0.52 7.42
N SER A 286 22.25 -1.13 8.32
CA SER A 286 22.78 -0.44 9.49
C SER A 286 23.82 0.60 9.09
N GLY A 287 24.05 1.62 9.92
CA GLY A 287 25.11 2.58 9.69
C GLY A 287 26.50 1.92 9.60
N GLU A 288 26.69 0.82 10.33
CA GLU A 288 27.92 0.00 10.28
C GLU A 288 28.09 -0.68 8.90
N ALA A 289 27.00 -1.26 8.36
CA ALA A 289 27.02 -1.87 7.02
C ALA A 289 27.21 -0.80 5.92
N VAL A 290 26.58 0.36 6.05
CA VAL A 290 26.81 1.50 5.13
C VAL A 290 28.27 1.86 5.06
N ALA A 291 28.94 2.02 6.19
CA ALA A 291 30.38 2.33 6.26
C ALA A 291 31.24 1.17 5.75
N LYS A 292 30.95 -0.06 6.20
CA LYS A 292 31.73 -1.27 5.86
C LYS A 292 31.74 -1.59 4.37
N TYR A 293 30.59 -1.40 3.71
CA TYR A 293 30.42 -1.74 2.29
C TYR A 293 30.48 -0.52 1.37
N GLY A 294 30.68 0.69 1.91
CA GLY A 294 30.76 1.93 1.13
C GLY A 294 29.45 2.27 0.41
N LEU A 295 28.32 1.96 1.05
CA LEU A 295 27.00 2.16 0.45
C LEU A 295 26.62 3.64 0.43
N LYS A 296 25.74 4.02 -0.49
CA LYS A 296 25.23 5.39 -0.62
C LYS A 296 23.73 5.41 -0.33
N PRO A 297 23.33 5.65 0.91
CA PRO A 297 21.91 5.62 1.27
C PRO A 297 21.13 6.80 0.65
N MET A 298 19.89 6.54 0.26
CA MET A 298 18.92 7.55 -0.20
C MET A 298 18.36 8.35 0.98
N ALA A 299 18.05 7.64 2.08
CA ALA A 299 17.40 8.24 3.23
C ALA A 299 17.66 7.44 4.51
N LYS A 300 17.48 8.10 5.64
CA LYS A 300 17.46 7.52 6.98
C LYS A 300 16.00 7.35 7.44
N LEU A 301 15.65 6.21 8.00
CA LEU A 301 14.39 6.00 8.68
C LEU A 301 14.48 6.62 10.09
N VAL A 302 13.73 7.69 10.32
CA VAL A 302 13.82 8.47 11.56
C VAL A 302 12.67 8.23 12.54
N GLY A 303 11.56 7.64 12.06
CA GLY A 303 10.44 7.30 12.90
C GLY A 303 9.44 6.38 12.23
N TRP A 304 8.70 5.62 13.03
CA TRP A 304 7.55 4.86 12.57
C TRP A 304 6.48 4.77 13.64
N GLY A 305 5.24 4.58 13.20
CA GLY A 305 4.09 4.43 14.07
C GLY A 305 3.10 3.40 13.56
N GLN A 306 2.32 2.87 14.48
CA GLN A 306 1.18 2.01 14.21
C GLN A 306 0.05 2.43 15.12
N GLY A 307 -1.18 2.32 14.66
CA GLY A 307 -2.35 2.64 15.48
C GLY A 307 -3.53 1.75 15.11
N GLY A 308 -4.42 1.55 16.08
CA GLY A 308 -5.70 0.91 15.89
C GLY A 308 -6.84 1.92 15.99
N VAL A 309 -7.90 1.69 15.24
CA VAL A 309 -9.17 2.43 15.27
C VAL A 309 -10.32 1.43 15.14
N ASP A 310 -11.54 1.89 15.30
CA ASP A 310 -12.72 1.06 15.02
C ASP A 310 -12.66 0.51 13.58
N PRO A 311 -12.80 -0.80 13.35
CA PRO A 311 -12.85 -1.40 12.02
C PRO A 311 -13.84 -0.73 11.07
N LYS A 312 -14.96 -0.24 11.56
CA LYS A 312 -16.01 0.45 10.78
C LYS A 312 -15.51 1.72 10.07
N ILE A 313 -14.42 2.31 10.58
CA ILE A 313 -13.76 3.50 10.03
C ILE A 313 -12.28 3.26 9.83
N MET A 314 -11.93 2.05 9.40
CA MET A 314 -10.52 1.62 9.23
C MET A 314 -9.67 2.66 8.48
N GLY A 315 -10.29 3.42 7.58
CA GLY A 315 -9.61 4.40 6.74
C GLY A 315 -8.89 5.51 7.50
N VAL A 316 -9.28 5.81 8.75
CA VAL A 316 -8.60 6.83 9.57
C VAL A 316 -7.46 6.28 10.44
N GLY A 317 -7.13 5.00 10.33
CA GLY A 317 -5.95 4.40 10.95
C GLY A 317 -4.62 5.13 10.73
N PRO A 318 -4.38 5.80 9.58
CA PRO A 318 -3.22 6.66 9.38
C PRO A 318 -3.05 7.77 10.42
N VAL A 319 -4.15 8.25 11.02
CA VAL A 319 -4.11 9.38 11.97
C VAL A 319 -3.28 9.03 13.23
N PRO A 320 -3.64 8.01 14.05
CA PRO A 320 -2.84 7.65 15.20
C PRO A 320 -1.45 7.13 14.81
N ALA A 321 -1.32 6.44 13.66
CA ALA A 321 -0.05 5.93 13.19
C ALA A 321 0.94 7.06 12.84
N SER A 322 0.48 8.07 12.10
CA SER A 322 1.32 9.22 11.73
C SER A 322 1.67 10.08 12.92
N ARG A 323 0.72 10.36 13.83
CA ARG A 323 0.99 11.07 15.08
C ARG A 323 2.08 10.36 15.90
N GLN A 324 2.02 9.04 16.01
CA GLN A 324 3.03 8.25 16.72
C GLN A 324 4.39 8.28 16.00
N ALA A 325 4.41 8.15 14.66
CA ALA A 325 5.65 8.19 13.88
C ALA A 325 6.37 9.54 14.02
N LEU A 326 5.64 10.64 13.90
CA LEU A 326 6.14 12.00 14.05
C LEU A 326 6.66 12.24 15.48
N SER A 327 5.89 11.84 16.50
CA SER A 327 6.30 11.97 17.91
C SER A 327 7.61 11.25 18.20
N LYS A 328 7.78 10.02 17.70
CA LYS A 328 9.03 9.25 17.86
C LYS A 328 10.21 9.88 17.14
N ALA A 329 9.97 10.57 16.04
CA ALA A 329 10.98 11.32 15.31
C ALA A 329 11.29 12.70 15.94
N GLY A 330 10.52 13.14 16.94
CA GLY A 330 10.60 14.47 17.50
C GLY A 330 10.14 15.58 16.53
N LEU A 331 9.21 15.25 15.63
CA LEU A 331 8.73 16.09 14.55
C LEU A 331 7.23 16.35 14.66
N THR A 332 6.79 17.35 13.92
CA THR A 332 5.38 17.67 13.66
C THR A 332 5.09 17.56 12.18
N ILE A 333 3.83 17.63 11.78
CA ILE A 333 3.47 17.60 10.34
C ILE A 333 4.04 18.79 9.57
N LYS A 334 4.29 19.91 10.24
CA LYS A 334 4.86 21.13 9.61
C LYS A 334 6.32 20.94 9.19
N ASP A 335 7.01 19.96 9.80
CA ASP A 335 8.40 19.62 9.49
C ASP A 335 8.52 18.66 8.30
N ILE A 336 7.38 18.25 7.72
CA ILE A 336 7.31 17.30 6.59
C ILE A 336 7.16 18.08 5.28
N ASP A 337 8.02 17.74 4.32
CA ASP A 337 8.07 18.37 3.00
C ASP A 337 7.22 17.63 1.96
N LEU A 338 7.14 16.29 2.07
CA LEU A 338 6.35 15.44 1.19
C LEU A 338 5.60 14.36 1.99
N VAL A 339 4.38 14.07 1.56
CA VAL A 339 3.55 13.01 2.12
C VAL A 339 3.09 12.07 1.01
N GLU A 340 3.30 10.77 1.20
CA GLU A 340 2.65 9.71 0.44
C GLU A 340 1.64 9.02 1.35
N ALA A 341 0.38 9.38 1.21
CA ALA A 341 -0.75 8.79 1.92
C ALA A 341 -1.54 7.90 0.96
N ASN A 342 -1.63 6.61 1.24
CA ASN A 342 -2.30 5.67 0.33
C ASN A 342 -3.79 6.01 0.19
N GLU A 343 -4.23 6.17 -1.03
CA GLU A 343 -5.61 6.52 -1.39
C GLU A 343 -6.45 5.25 -1.57
N ALA A 344 -6.74 4.53 -0.48
CA ALA A 344 -7.65 3.40 -0.57
C ALA A 344 -9.05 3.85 -1.05
N PHE A 345 -9.50 4.99 -0.52
CA PHE A 345 -10.74 5.68 -0.88
C PHE A 345 -10.53 7.20 -0.81
N ALA A 346 -11.20 7.96 -1.65
CA ALA A 346 -11.18 9.42 -1.58
C ALA A 346 -11.72 9.92 -0.22
N ALA A 347 -12.81 9.33 0.28
CA ALA A 347 -13.37 9.66 1.59
C ALA A 347 -12.34 9.53 2.72
N GLN A 348 -11.65 8.39 2.76
CA GLN A 348 -10.61 8.12 3.74
C GLN A 348 -9.45 9.12 3.63
N SER A 349 -9.02 9.42 2.41
CA SER A 349 -7.90 10.34 2.17
C SER A 349 -8.23 11.77 2.62
N ILE A 350 -9.45 12.22 2.35
CA ILE A 350 -9.95 13.54 2.79
C ILE A 350 -10.02 13.60 4.32
N ALA A 351 -10.59 12.58 4.97
CA ALA A 351 -10.68 12.52 6.42
C ALA A 351 -9.29 12.56 7.08
N VAL A 352 -8.35 11.75 6.61
CA VAL A 352 -6.97 11.73 7.10
C VAL A 352 -6.28 13.08 6.91
N ALA A 353 -6.46 13.71 5.74
CA ALA A 353 -5.90 15.03 5.45
C ALA A 353 -6.43 16.10 6.42
N ARG A 354 -7.73 16.09 6.71
CA ARG A 354 -8.34 17.00 7.69
C ARG A 354 -7.82 16.78 9.11
N GLU A 355 -7.73 15.52 9.55
CA GLU A 355 -7.30 15.14 10.90
C GLU A 355 -5.82 15.40 11.18
N LEU A 356 -4.98 15.34 10.16
CA LEU A 356 -3.54 15.57 10.25
C LEU A 356 -3.09 16.96 9.79
N ASP A 357 -4.04 17.81 9.39
CA ASP A 357 -3.76 19.16 8.87
C ASP A 357 -2.75 19.12 7.69
N PHE A 358 -2.99 18.25 6.72
CA PHE A 358 -2.09 18.09 5.58
C PHE A 358 -2.18 19.30 4.63
N ASP A 359 -1.01 19.82 4.24
CA ASP A 359 -0.89 20.68 3.07
C ASP A 359 -1.03 19.83 1.80
N MET A 360 -2.19 19.90 1.15
CA MET A 360 -2.51 19.08 -0.03
C MET A 360 -1.59 19.33 -1.24
N ALA A 361 -0.84 20.42 -1.25
CA ALA A 361 0.19 20.66 -2.26
C ALA A 361 1.42 19.74 -2.10
N LYS A 362 1.60 19.15 -0.90
CA LYS A 362 2.68 18.23 -0.56
C LYS A 362 2.27 16.76 -0.56
N VAL A 363 0.97 16.48 -0.73
CA VAL A 363 0.41 15.12 -0.64
C VAL A 363 0.26 14.50 -2.02
N ASN A 364 0.79 13.28 -2.18
CA ASN A 364 0.67 12.48 -3.38
C ASN A 364 0.88 13.33 -4.64
N VAL A 365 2.03 13.99 -4.69
CA VAL A 365 2.32 15.03 -5.71
C VAL A 365 2.36 14.47 -7.14
N ASN A 366 2.50 13.15 -7.28
CA ASN A 366 2.50 12.42 -8.54
C ASN A 366 1.26 11.53 -8.71
N GLY A 367 0.18 11.77 -7.96
CA GLY A 367 -0.98 10.89 -7.88
C GLY A 367 -0.81 9.77 -6.85
N GLY A 368 -1.91 9.13 -6.47
CA GLY A 368 -1.94 8.08 -5.45
C GLY A 368 -2.66 6.81 -5.91
N ALA A 369 -3.14 5.99 -4.98
CA ALA A 369 -3.67 4.67 -5.30
C ALA A 369 -4.98 4.68 -6.12
N ILE A 370 -5.75 5.75 -6.07
CA ILE A 370 -6.94 5.93 -6.94
C ILE A 370 -6.53 5.95 -8.41
N SER A 371 -5.40 6.56 -8.73
CA SER A 371 -4.89 6.67 -10.09
C SER A 371 -3.87 5.60 -10.46
N ILE A 372 -2.90 5.31 -9.57
CA ILE A 372 -1.79 4.38 -9.85
C ILE A 372 -2.20 2.94 -9.58
N GLY A 373 -3.02 2.71 -8.53
CA GLY A 373 -3.48 1.38 -8.11
C GLY A 373 -3.01 0.95 -6.72
N HIS A 374 -3.63 -0.15 -6.21
CA HIS A 374 -3.47 -0.63 -4.85
C HIS A 374 -3.22 -2.15 -4.79
N PRO A 375 -2.04 -2.65 -5.22
CA PRO A 375 -1.65 -4.04 -4.98
C PRO A 375 -1.44 -4.24 -3.47
N VAL A 376 -2.43 -4.79 -2.77
CA VAL A 376 -2.64 -4.66 -1.32
C VAL A 376 -1.38 -4.95 -0.51
N GLY A 377 -0.78 -6.13 -0.63
CA GLY A 377 0.42 -6.52 0.14
C GLY A 377 1.69 -5.75 -0.24
N ALA A 378 1.72 -5.13 -1.42
CA ALA A 378 2.86 -4.34 -1.91
C ALA A 378 2.73 -2.85 -1.61
N SER A 379 1.53 -2.33 -1.41
CA SER A 379 1.25 -0.88 -1.41
C SER A 379 2.03 -0.10 -0.38
N GLY A 380 2.19 -0.63 0.83
CA GLY A 380 2.99 0.04 1.87
C GLY A 380 4.45 0.26 1.45
N ALA A 381 5.06 -0.68 0.73
CA ALA A 381 6.39 -0.53 0.16
C ALA A 381 6.38 0.38 -1.06
N ARG A 382 5.35 0.28 -1.92
CA ARG A 382 5.19 1.11 -3.12
C ARG A 382 5.19 2.61 -2.78
N ILE A 383 4.41 3.03 -1.78
CA ILE A 383 4.35 4.45 -1.39
C ILE A 383 5.69 4.93 -0.82
N ILE A 384 6.43 4.10 -0.09
CA ILE A 384 7.78 4.44 0.37
C ILE A 384 8.72 4.64 -0.82
N VAL A 385 8.69 3.75 -1.81
CA VAL A 385 9.51 3.88 -3.03
C VAL A 385 9.23 5.21 -3.73
N THR A 386 7.97 5.53 -4.00
CA THR A 386 7.57 6.77 -4.65
C THR A 386 8.00 8.01 -3.85
N LEU A 387 7.79 8.00 -2.53
CA LEU A 387 8.21 9.07 -1.63
C LEU A 387 9.72 9.34 -1.70
N LEU A 388 10.54 8.28 -1.60
CA LEU A 388 11.99 8.42 -1.56
C LEU A 388 12.57 8.87 -2.91
N HIS A 389 12.01 8.39 -4.02
CA HIS A 389 12.41 8.84 -5.34
C HIS A 389 12.00 10.30 -5.61
N GLU A 390 10.86 10.75 -5.11
CA GLU A 390 10.46 12.15 -5.25
C GLU A 390 11.30 13.06 -4.34
N LEU A 391 11.59 12.65 -3.09
CA LEU A 391 12.52 13.37 -2.21
C LEU A 391 13.91 13.53 -2.84
N ALA A 392 14.42 12.48 -3.49
CA ALA A 392 15.73 12.51 -4.13
C ALA A 392 15.81 13.53 -5.29
N LYS A 393 14.70 13.83 -5.96
CA LYS A 393 14.62 14.77 -7.08
C LYS A 393 14.50 16.24 -6.63
N ARG A 394 14.15 16.49 -5.38
CA ARG A 394 13.88 17.84 -4.86
C ARG A 394 15.00 18.34 -3.97
N GLU A 395 15.57 19.48 -4.31
CA GLU A 395 16.58 20.14 -3.48
C GLU A 395 15.97 20.77 -2.23
N ASP A 396 14.74 21.26 -2.33
CA ASP A 396 13.97 21.95 -1.30
C ASP A 396 13.26 21.03 -0.32
N ALA A 397 13.31 19.71 -0.52
CA ALA A 397 12.65 18.72 0.32
C ALA A 397 13.66 17.81 1.05
N LYS A 398 13.49 17.67 2.34
CA LYS A 398 14.36 16.87 3.21
C LYS A 398 13.65 15.70 3.88
N ARG A 399 12.40 15.89 4.30
CA ARG A 399 11.66 14.91 5.10
C ARG A 399 10.38 14.48 4.44
N GLY A 400 10.11 13.19 4.52
CA GLY A 400 8.90 12.60 3.98
C GLY A 400 8.19 11.68 4.96
N LEU A 401 6.86 11.69 4.89
CA LEU A 401 5.95 10.80 5.62
C LEU A 401 5.26 9.88 4.62
N ALA A 402 5.34 8.56 4.84
CA ALA A 402 4.50 7.59 4.16
C ALA A 402 3.52 6.96 5.17
N THR A 403 2.24 6.88 4.82
CA THR A 403 1.21 6.33 5.70
C THR A 403 0.10 5.65 4.91
N LEU A 404 -0.53 4.63 5.50
CA LEU A 404 -1.70 3.98 4.92
C LEU A 404 -2.63 3.39 5.98
N CYS A 405 -3.91 3.31 5.61
CA CYS A 405 -4.93 2.58 6.35
C CYS A 405 -4.83 1.08 6.09
N ILE A 406 -5.42 0.30 6.97
CA ILE A 406 -5.33 -1.15 6.96
C ILE A 406 -6.70 -1.71 7.32
N GLY A 407 -7.23 -2.63 6.53
CA GLY A 407 -8.46 -3.36 6.84
C GLY A 407 -8.42 -3.98 8.24
N GLY A 408 -9.54 -3.96 8.93
CA GLY A 408 -9.64 -4.36 10.34
C GLY A 408 -9.39 -3.24 11.35
N GLY A 409 -9.31 -1.97 10.90
CA GLY A 409 -9.21 -0.82 11.79
C GLY A 409 -7.79 -0.51 12.26
N MET A 410 -6.83 -0.43 11.36
CA MET A 410 -5.44 -0.15 11.70
C MET A 410 -4.82 0.89 10.77
N GLY A 411 -3.66 1.38 11.14
CA GLY A 411 -2.80 2.22 10.31
C GLY A 411 -1.33 2.02 10.60
N VAL A 412 -0.50 2.37 9.65
CA VAL A 412 0.95 2.35 9.78
C VAL A 412 1.56 3.55 9.06
N ALA A 413 2.65 4.07 9.62
CA ALA A 413 3.35 5.24 9.09
C ALA A 413 4.86 5.12 9.30
N THR A 414 5.63 5.71 8.38
CA THR A 414 7.09 5.81 8.42
C THR A 414 7.53 7.22 8.04
N VAL A 415 8.56 7.72 8.73
CA VAL A 415 9.16 9.04 8.46
C VAL A 415 10.60 8.85 8.02
N PHE A 416 10.96 9.45 6.91
CA PHE A 416 12.30 9.41 6.34
C PHE A 416 12.92 10.80 6.26
N GLU A 417 14.25 10.85 6.43
CA GLU A 417 15.06 12.04 6.19
C GLU A 417 16.07 11.72 5.09
N LYS A 418 16.09 12.53 4.03
CA LYS A 418 17.01 12.40 2.90
C LYS A 418 18.47 12.54 3.38
N CYS A 419 19.38 11.68 2.87
CA CYS A 419 20.81 11.72 3.18
C CYS A 419 21.57 12.76 2.37
#